data_9bb7bbd99cc6c8706e85882c70c3bbf5
#
_entry.id   9bb7bbd99cc6c8706e85882c70c3bbf5
#
_cell.length_a   1.000
_cell.length_b   1.000
_cell.length_c   1.000
_cell.angle_alpha   90.00
_cell.angle_beta   90.00
_cell.angle_gamma   90.00
#
_symmetry.space_group_name_H-M   'P 1'
#
loop_
_entity.id
_entity.type
_entity.pdbx_description
1 polymer ?
#
loop_
_entity_poly.entity_id
_entity_poly.type
_entity_poly.pdbx_seq_one_letter_code
_entity_poly.pdbx_strand_id
1 'polypeptide(L)'
;MVKAIMNGCGGAMGRVITDIIANDEAIEIVAGVDMNTENQAGYPVYKTLEECPQADVVIDFSVAKATDGVLAYCEATKTPLVLCTTGLSEEQLAHVKKVSETTAVLRSANMSVGINLLLKVLKDVAPILADAGFDIEILEKHHNRKLDAPSGTAIALADSINESLDNAYHYKYDRTSERVKRDKKEIGIQAVRGGTIVGEHDIIFAGQDEVITFNHTAYSRAIFGKGAVQAAKFLAGKGAGMYDMSDVIG
;
A
#
# COMPACT_ATOMS: atom_id res chain seq x y z
N MET A 1 12.72 8.76 -20.10
CA MET A 1 11.37 8.95 -19.54
C MET A 1 10.69 7.60 -19.55
N VAL A 2 10.17 7.15 -18.40
CA VAL A 2 9.48 5.86 -18.27
C VAL A 2 8.11 5.96 -18.92
N LYS A 3 7.75 4.99 -19.75
CA LYS A 3 6.43 4.89 -20.39
C LYS A 3 5.51 3.97 -19.58
N ALA A 4 4.39 4.49 -19.11
CA ALA A 4 3.44 3.76 -18.29
C ALA A 4 2.09 3.54 -19.00
N ILE A 5 1.47 2.39 -18.80
CA ILE A 5 0.05 2.17 -19.06
C ILE A 5 -0.68 2.31 -17.73
N MET A 6 -1.73 3.15 -17.70
CA MET A 6 -2.57 3.31 -16.52
C MET A 6 -3.84 2.47 -16.64
N ASN A 7 -3.89 1.32 -15.97
CA ASN A 7 -5.08 0.46 -15.92
C ASN A 7 -6.03 0.91 -14.81
N GLY A 8 -7.30 1.13 -15.15
CA GLY A 8 -8.29 1.78 -14.29
C GLY A 8 -8.20 3.30 -14.31
N CYS A 9 -7.80 3.89 -15.45
CA CYS A 9 -7.54 5.33 -15.59
C CYS A 9 -8.75 6.22 -15.32
N GLY A 10 -9.97 5.76 -15.57
CA GLY A 10 -11.22 6.49 -15.29
C GLY A 10 -11.65 6.48 -13.82
N GLY A 11 -11.03 5.62 -12.99
CA GLY A 11 -11.28 5.52 -11.55
C GLY A 11 -10.74 6.71 -10.75
N ALA A 12 -11.11 6.79 -9.47
CA ALA A 12 -10.67 7.88 -8.59
C ALA A 12 -9.13 7.95 -8.47
N MET A 13 -8.46 6.80 -8.28
CA MET A 13 -7.00 6.75 -8.20
C MET A 13 -6.33 6.94 -9.55
N GLY A 14 -6.92 6.42 -10.64
CA GLY A 14 -6.41 6.63 -11.99
C GLY A 14 -6.28 8.10 -12.35
N ARG A 15 -7.30 8.90 -12.03
CA ARG A 15 -7.27 10.36 -12.22
C ARG A 15 -6.20 11.04 -11.38
N VAL A 16 -6.10 10.69 -10.12
CA VAL A 16 -5.06 11.22 -9.20
C VAL A 16 -3.65 10.92 -9.74
N ILE A 17 -3.41 9.70 -10.23
CA ILE A 17 -2.11 9.30 -10.79
C ILE A 17 -1.85 10.03 -12.11
N THR A 18 -2.87 10.20 -12.95
CA THR A 18 -2.78 11.01 -14.18
C THR A 18 -2.31 12.43 -13.87
N ASP A 19 -2.94 13.08 -12.87
CA ASP A 19 -2.56 14.45 -12.46
C ASP A 19 -1.14 14.52 -11.89
N ILE A 20 -0.70 13.48 -11.15
CA ILE A 20 0.67 13.41 -10.61
C ILE A 20 1.68 13.27 -11.74
N ILE A 21 1.44 12.34 -12.68
CA ILE A 21 2.36 12.07 -13.79
C ILE A 21 2.43 13.24 -14.77
N ALA A 22 1.33 13.97 -14.98
CA ALA A 22 1.32 15.17 -15.83
C ALA A 22 2.32 16.25 -15.38
N ASN A 23 2.76 16.21 -14.12
CA ASN A 23 3.75 17.14 -13.55
C ASN A 23 5.11 16.46 -13.23
N ASP A 24 5.41 15.30 -13.81
CA ASP A 24 6.63 14.52 -13.55
C ASP A 24 7.39 14.28 -14.86
N GLU A 25 8.53 14.91 -15.05
CA GLU A 25 9.34 14.80 -16.28
C GLU A 25 10.02 13.42 -16.47
N ALA A 26 10.01 12.56 -15.45
CA ALA A 26 10.68 11.26 -15.50
C ALA A 26 9.77 10.11 -15.99
N ILE A 27 8.44 10.32 -16.06
CA ILE A 27 7.46 9.30 -16.45
C ILE A 27 6.32 9.94 -17.26
N GLU A 28 5.78 9.21 -18.22
CA GLU A 28 4.60 9.61 -19.00
C GLU A 28 3.58 8.47 -19.09
N ILE A 29 2.29 8.79 -19.19
CA ILE A 29 1.26 7.82 -19.52
C ILE A 29 1.08 7.80 -21.03
N VAL A 30 1.44 6.67 -21.65
CA VAL A 30 1.29 6.48 -23.10
C VAL A 30 -0.06 5.91 -23.50
N ALA A 31 -0.76 5.26 -22.56
CA ALA A 31 -2.10 4.72 -22.74
C ALA A 31 -2.81 4.54 -21.40
N GLY A 32 -4.14 4.66 -21.42
CA GLY A 32 -5.02 4.22 -20.35
C GLY A 32 -5.84 3.02 -20.75
N VAL A 33 -6.30 2.25 -19.75
CA VAL A 33 -7.29 1.19 -19.95
C VAL A 33 -8.45 1.43 -19.01
N ASP A 34 -9.67 1.47 -19.57
CA ASP A 34 -10.91 1.58 -18.80
C ASP A 34 -12.10 1.09 -19.64
N MET A 35 -13.18 0.71 -18.96
CA MET A 35 -14.45 0.35 -19.64
C MET A 35 -15.05 1.53 -20.37
N ASN A 36 -14.86 2.75 -19.86
CA ASN A 36 -15.26 3.99 -20.53
C ASN A 36 -14.04 4.61 -21.25
N THR A 37 -14.02 4.45 -22.57
CA THR A 37 -12.95 4.97 -23.44
C THR A 37 -13.13 6.44 -23.84
N GLU A 38 -14.26 7.08 -23.52
CA GLU A 38 -14.50 8.51 -23.76
C GLU A 38 -13.81 9.43 -22.73
N ASN A 39 -12.90 8.88 -21.96
CA ASN A 39 -12.18 9.59 -20.91
C ASN A 39 -11.26 10.67 -21.52
N GLN A 40 -11.37 11.91 -21.05
CA GLN A 40 -10.54 13.05 -21.47
C GLN A 40 -9.22 13.11 -20.65
N ALA A 41 -8.49 12.01 -20.58
CA ALA A 41 -7.29 11.90 -19.74
C ALA A 41 -6.01 12.52 -20.36
N GLY A 42 -6.10 13.05 -21.58
CA GLY A 42 -4.94 13.64 -22.30
C GLY A 42 -4.07 12.62 -23.01
N TYR A 43 -4.41 11.33 -22.96
CA TYR A 43 -3.77 10.21 -23.65
C TYR A 43 -4.84 9.23 -24.19
N PRO A 44 -4.50 8.37 -25.18
CA PRO A 44 -5.44 7.37 -25.70
C PRO A 44 -5.92 6.40 -24.61
N VAL A 45 -7.22 6.08 -24.61
CA VAL A 45 -7.82 5.10 -23.69
C VAL A 45 -8.41 3.95 -24.48
N TYR A 46 -8.05 2.74 -24.08
CA TYR A 46 -8.42 1.48 -24.70
C TYR A 46 -9.31 0.64 -23.78
N LYS A 47 -9.94 -0.38 -24.31
CA LYS A 47 -10.76 -1.31 -23.52
C LYS A 47 -9.92 -2.41 -22.88
N THR A 48 -8.79 -2.79 -23.51
CA THR A 48 -7.93 -3.87 -23.05
C THR A 48 -6.46 -3.47 -23.15
N LEU A 49 -5.61 -4.16 -22.42
CA LEU A 49 -4.16 -3.94 -22.40
C LEU A 49 -3.52 -4.31 -23.76
N GLU A 50 -4.07 -5.31 -24.46
CA GLU A 50 -3.57 -5.80 -25.75
C GLU A 50 -3.69 -4.76 -26.86
N GLU A 51 -4.59 -3.79 -26.73
CA GLU A 51 -4.75 -2.68 -27.68
C GLU A 51 -3.73 -1.56 -27.45
N CYS A 52 -3.06 -1.54 -26.28
CA CYS A 52 -2.14 -0.49 -25.89
C CYS A 52 -0.80 -0.58 -26.63
N PRO A 53 -0.12 0.55 -26.86
CA PRO A 53 1.27 0.53 -27.28
C PRO A 53 2.17 -0.09 -26.21
N GLN A 54 3.36 -0.56 -26.63
CA GLN A 54 4.36 -1.07 -25.69
C GLN A 54 4.75 0.00 -24.66
N ALA A 55 4.88 -0.42 -23.41
CA ALA A 55 5.27 0.43 -22.29
C ALA A 55 6.34 -0.26 -21.41
N ASP A 56 6.97 0.54 -20.54
CA ASP A 56 7.99 0.05 -19.62
C ASP A 56 7.39 -0.51 -18.33
N VAL A 57 6.13 -0.13 -18.02
CA VAL A 57 5.43 -0.56 -16.79
C VAL A 57 3.92 -0.40 -16.94
N VAL A 58 3.16 -1.30 -16.30
CA VAL A 58 1.71 -1.16 -16.06
C VAL A 58 1.50 -0.73 -14.61
N ILE A 59 0.68 0.32 -14.39
CA ILE A 59 0.18 0.70 -13.06
C ILE A 59 -1.29 0.28 -12.99
N ASP A 60 -1.63 -0.64 -12.09
CA ASP A 60 -2.98 -1.19 -11.96
C ASP A 60 -3.69 -0.71 -10.70
N PHE A 61 -4.73 0.09 -10.90
CA PHE A 61 -5.74 0.47 -9.90
C PHE A 61 -7.15 0.14 -10.39
N SER A 62 -7.32 -1.06 -10.88
CA SER A 62 -8.61 -1.55 -11.41
C SER A 62 -9.43 -2.27 -10.32
N VAL A 63 -10.01 -3.39 -10.65
CA VAL A 63 -10.82 -4.22 -9.75
C VAL A 63 -10.29 -5.66 -9.75
N ALA A 64 -10.46 -6.39 -8.65
CA ALA A 64 -9.96 -7.76 -8.50
C ALA A 64 -10.37 -8.68 -9.65
N LYS A 65 -11.60 -8.50 -10.21
CA LYS A 65 -12.08 -9.28 -11.35
C LYS A 65 -11.22 -9.14 -12.62
N ALA A 66 -10.51 -8.02 -12.77
CA ALA A 66 -9.65 -7.77 -13.94
C ALA A 66 -8.22 -8.29 -13.77
N THR A 67 -7.81 -8.63 -12.54
CA THR A 67 -6.40 -8.94 -12.19
C THR A 67 -5.82 -10.07 -13.01
N ASP A 68 -6.55 -11.15 -13.26
CA ASP A 68 -6.01 -12.29 -14.03
C ASP A 68 -5.66 -11.91 -15.47
N GLY A 69 -6.47 -11.04 -16.10
CA GLY A 69 -6.17 -10.49 -17.43
C GLY A 69 -4.94 -9.60 -17.42
N VAL A 70 -4.79 -8.75 -16.40
CA VAL A 70 -3.60 -7.90 -16.23
C VAL A 70 -2.34 -8.74 -16.05
N LEU A 71 -2.40 -9.78 -15.21
CA LEU A 71 -1.29 -10.70 -14.97
C LEU A 71 -0.91 -11.44 -16.25
N ALA A 72 -1.89 -11.97 -16.98
CA ALA A 72 -1.64 -12.69 -18.24
C ALA A 72 -0.97 -11.79 -19.30
N TYR A 73 -1.43 -10.54 -19.44
CA TYR A 73 -0.79 -9.57 -20.33
C TYR A 73 0.66 -9.30 -19.92
N CYS A 74 0.91 -8.99 -18.64
CA CYS A 74 2.24 -8.68 -18.16
C CYS A 74 3.19 -9.88 -18.27
N GLU A 75 2.70 -11.10 -18.02
CA GLU A 75 3.50 -12.32 -18.22
C GLU A 75 3.86 -12.54 -19.68
N ALA A 76 2.92 -12.36 -20.61
CA ALA A 76 3.13 -12.56 -22.05
C ALA A 76 4.09 -11.53 -22.65
N THR A 77 3.96 -10.26 -22.23
CA THR A 77 4.75 -9.14 -22.78
C THR A 77 6.04 -8.87 -22.01
N LYS A 78 6.21 -9.49 -20.83
CA LYS A 78 7.27 -9.20 -19.86
C LYS A 78 7.28 -7.75 -19.37
N THR A 79 6.12 -7.10 -19.43
CA THR A 79 5.97 -5.73 -18.94
C THR A 79 5.85 -5.73 -17.42
N PRO A 80 6.71 -5.00 -16.69
CA PRO A 80 6.64 -4.82 -15.25
C PRO A 80 5.26 -4.34 -14.77
N LEU A 81 4.81 -4.84 -13.60
CA LEU A 81 3.47 -4.55 -13.05
C LEU A 81 3.55 -3.97 -11.64
N VAL A 82 3.03 -2.75 -11.45
CA VAL A 82 2.71 -2.20 -10.13
C VAL A 82 1.23 -2.51 -9.82
N LEU A 83 1.01 -3.55 -9.03
CA LEU A 83 -0.32 -4.08 -8.70
C LEU A 83 -0.86 -3.45 -7.41
N CYS A 84 -1.76 -2.48 -7.56
CA CYS A 84 -2.39 -1.77 -6.44
C CYS A 84 -3.85 -2.18 -6.22
N THR A 85 -4.39 -3.06 -7.06
CA THR A 85 -5.75 -3.59 -6.89
C THR A 85 -5.83 -4.43 -5.62
N THR A 86 -6.87 -4.17 -4.81
CA THR A 86 -7.13 -4.83 -3.53
C THR A 86 -8.26 -5.87 -3.64
N GLY A 87 -8.41 -6.70 -2.60
CA GLY A 87 -9.48 -7.71 -2.54
C GLY A 87 -9.23 -8.92 -3.44
N LEU A 88 -7.97 -9.25 -3.70
CA LEU A 88 -7.59 -10.44 -4.47
C LEU A 88 -7.90 -11.73 -3.71
N SER A 89 -8.33 -12.76 -4.42
CA SER A 89 -8.51 -14.11 -3.87
C SER A 89 -7.16 -14.81 -3.63
N GLU A 90 -7.17 -15.91 -2.87
CA GLU A 90 -5.98 -16.75 -2.65
C GLU A 90 -5.41 -17.28 -3.97
N GLU A 91 -6.28 -17.67 -4.92
CA GLU A 91 -5.88 -18.12 -6.25
C GLU A 91 -5.20 -17.00 -7.04
N GLN A 92 -5.73 -15.77 -6.95
CA GLN A 92 -5.12 -14.61 -7.59
C GLN A 92 -3.77 -14.27 -6.96
N LEU A 93 -3.64 -14.35 -5.64
CA LEU A 93 -2.36 -14.15 -4.95
C LEU A 93 -1.33 -15.21 -5.35
N ALA A 94 -1.73 -16.47 -5.51
CA ALA A 94 -0.87 -17.52 -6.04
C ALA A 94 -0.46 -17.25 -7.51
N HIS A 95 -1.39 -16.73 -8.32
CA HIS A 95 -1.12 -16.33 -9.71
C HIS A 95 -0.11 -15.16 -9.77
N VAL A 96 -0.28 -14.14 -8.93
CA VAL A 96 0.70 -13.04 -8.79
C VAL A 96 2.11 -13.58 -8.53
N LYS A 97 2.24 -14.50 -7.55
CA LYS A 97 3.52 -15.12 -7.21
C LYS A 97 4.12 -15.87 -8.41
N LYS A 98 3.31 -16.65 -9.12
CA LYS A 98 3.76 -17.39 -10.32
C LYS A 98 4.23 -16.44 -11.41
N VAL A 99 3.50 -15.37 -11.72
CA VAL A 99 3.88 -14.38 -12.74
C VAL A 99 5.19 -13.68 -12.36
N SER A 100 5.42 -13.42 -11.07
CA SER A 100 6.65 -12.79 -10.61
C SER A 100 7.91 -13.62 -10.84
N GLU A 101 7.79 -14.94 -11.10
CA GLU A 101 8.93 -15.79 -11.46
C GLU A 101 9.50 -15.43 -12.85
N THR A 102 8.71 -14.80 -13.70
CA THR A 102 9.10 -14.46 -15.08
C THR A 102 8.96 -12.98 -15.43
N THR A 103 8.37 -12.18 -14.56
CA THR A 103 8.06 -10.76 -14.77
C THR A 103 8.26 -9.99 -13.47
N ALA A 104 8.72 -8.75 -13.53
CA ALA A 104 8.80 -7.90 -12.34
C ALA A 104 7.38 -7.52 -11.87
N VAL A 105 7.01 -7.89 -10.65
CA VAL A 105 5.71 -7.51 -10.06
C VAL A 105 5.96 -6.84 -8.72
N LEU A 106 5.48 -5.60 -8.57
CA LEU A 106 5.48 -4.92 -7.29
C LEU A 106 4.07 -4.90 -6.69
N ARG A 107 3.95 -5.41 -5.49
CA ARG A 107 2.72 -5.38 -4.71
C ARG A 107 3.02 -5.06 -3.26
N SER A 108 2.35 -4.06 -2.68
CA SER A 108 2.51 -3.69 -1.28
C SER A 108 1.15 -3.53 -0.61
N ALA A 109 1.09 -3.80 0.69
CA ALA A 109 -0.12 -3.62 1.48
C ALA A 109 -0.58 -2.15 1.53
N ASN A 110 0.37 -1.23 1.40
CA ASN A 110 0.13 0.20 1.34
C ASN A 110 1.16 0.85 0.41
N MET A 111 0.72 1.74 -0.48
CA MET A 111 1.61 2.43 -1.42
C MET A 111 2.23 3.72 -0.87
N SER A 112 1.85 4.17 0.33
CA SER A 112 2.44 5.37 0.95
C SER A 112 3.91 5.15 1.31
N VAL A 113 4.79 5.99 0.81
CA VAL A 113 6.21 6.01 1.20
C VAL A 113 6.37 6.22 2.70
N GLY A 114 5.58 7.14 3.29
CA GLY A 114 5.63 7.41 4.73
C GLY A 114 5.24 6.20 5.59
N ILE A 115 4.19 5.47 5.21
CA ILE A 115 3.79 4.24 5.92
C ILE A 115 4.88 3.17 5.79
N ASN A 116 5.44 2.95 4.60
CA ASN A 116 6.48 1.94 4.43
C ASN A 116 7.77 2.31 5.16
N LEU A 117 8.13 3.60 5.22
CA LEU A 117 9.22 4.05 6.07
C LEU A 117 8.95 3.77 7.55
N LEU A 118 7.72 4.02 8.03
CA LEU A 118 7.35 3.68 9.41
C LEU A 118 7.44 2.19 9.67
N LEU A 119 6.95 1.33 8.77
CA LEU A 119 7.09 -0.13 8.90
C LEU A 119 8.56 -0.54 9.11
N LYS A 120 9.48 0.07 8.35
CA LYS A 120 10.92 -0.19 8.48
C LYS A 120 11.47 0.33 9.82
N VAL A 121 11.24 1.59 10.14
CA VAL A 121 11.74 2.22 11.38
C VAL A 121 11.21 1.50 12.62
N LEU A 122 9.96 1.08 12.62
CA LEU A 122 9.35 0.39 13.76
C LEU A 122 9.99 -0.98 14.03
N LYS A 123 10.45 -1.69 13.01
CA LYS A 123 11.22 -2.93 13.19
C LYS A 123 12.53 -2.71 13.93
N ASP A 124 13.17 -1.56 13.71
CA ASP A 124 14.45 -1.24 14.35
C ASP A 124 14.27 -0.73 15.79
N VAL A 125 13.22 0.08 16.04
CA VAL A 125 13.05 0.73 17.34
C VAL A 125 12.22 -0.07 18.34
N ALA A 126 11.26 -0.89 17.88
CA ALA A 126 10.36 -1.62 18.77
C ALA A 126 11.08 -2.59 19.72
N PRO A 127 12.09 -3.37 19.30
CA PRO A 127 12.83 -4.23 20.23
C PRO A 127 13.52 -3.43 21.34
N ILE A 128 14.11 -2.29 21.00
CA ILE A 128 14.83 -1.44 21.95
C ILE A 128 13.85 -0.88 23.01
N LEU A 129 12.69 -0.36 22.56
CA LEU A 129 11.71 0.24 23.45
C LEU A 129 10.97 -0.81 24.28
N ALA A 130 10.65 -1.97 23.70
CA ALA A 130 10.04 -3.08 24.42
C ALA A 130 10.94 -3.64 25.51
N ASP A 131 12.24 -3.79 25.23
CA ASP A 131 13.25 -4.24 26.22
C ASP A 131 13.43 -3.21 27.35
N ALA A 132 13.31 -1.92 27.03
CA ALA A 132 13.29 -0.83 27.99
C ALA A 132 11.98 -0.74 28.81
N GLY A 133 10.99 -1.60 28.53
CA GLY A 133 9.75 -1.71 29.30
C GLY A 133 8.62 -0.78 28.83
N PHE A 134 8.71 -0.22 27.64
CA PHE A 134 7.62 0.57 27.06
C PHE A 134 6.44 -0.31 26.65
N ASP A 135 5.24 0.17 26.94
CA ASP A 135 3.99 -0.39 26.45
C ASP A 135 3.70 0.10 25.02
N ILE A 136 3.11 -0.75 24.18
CA ILE A 136 2.89 -0.46 22.77
C ILE A 136 1.40 -0.32 22.48
N GLU A 137 0.99 0.84 21.96
CA GLU A 137 -0.39 1.12 21.59
C GLU A 137 -0.43 1.73 20.18
N ILE A 138 -1.43 1.38 19.40
CA ILE A 138 -1.71 1.95 18.08
C ILE A 138 -3.10 2.58 18.11
N LEU A 139 -3.20 3.85 17.75
CA LEU A 139 -4.46 4.55 17.60
C LEU A 139 -4.63 4.96 16.14
N GLU A 140 -5.67 4.46 15.47
CA GLU A 140 -5.98 4.84 14.10
C GLU A 140 -7.30 5.60 14.00
N LYS A 141 -7.35 6.57 13.09
CA LYS A 141 -8.52 7.43 12.88
C LYS A 141 -8.83 7.50 11.40
N HIS A 142 -10.08 7.21 11.03
CA HIS A 142 -10.57 7.32 9.65
C HIS A 142 -11.98 7.90 9.60
N HIS A 143 -12.38 8.22 8.36
CA HIS A 143 -13.73 8.73 8.08
C HIS A 143 -14.84 7.74 8.51
N ASN A 144 -16.03 8.28 8.76
CA ASN A 144 -17.18 7.53 9.23
C ASN A 144 -17.75 6.47 8.25
N ARG A 145 -17.28 6.46 7.01
CA ARG A 145 -17.68 5.49 5.95
C ARG A 145 -16.74 4.28 5.85
N LYS A 146 -15.64 4.23 6.62
CA LYS A 146 -14.71 3.11 6.61
C LYS A 146 -15.33 1.94 7.36
N LEU A 147 -15.43 0.78 6.69
CA LEU A 147 -16.11 -0.40 7.21
C LEU A 147 -15.23 -1.26 8.11
N ASP A 148 -13.98 -1.47 7.70
CA ASP A 148 -13.01 -2.24 8.47
C ASP A 148 -12.50 -1.46 9.68
N ALA A 149 -12.40 -2.13 10.81
CA ALA A 149 -11.80 -1.65 12.05
C ALA A 149 -11.18 -2.84 12.79
N PRO A 150 -9.88 -2.79 13.12
CA PRO A 150 -8.91 -1.77 12.74
C PRO A 150 -8.63 -1.70 11.23
N SER A 151 -8.00 -0.60 10.78
CA SER A 151 -7.57 -0.47 9.39
C SER A 151 -6.48 -1.48 9.04
N GLY A 152 -6.42 -1.92 7.77
CA GLY A 152 -5.33 -2.78 7.30
C GLY A 152 -3.94 -2.18 7.52
N THR A 153 -3.80 -0.85 7.48
CA THR A 153 -2.53 -0.16 7.80
C THR A 153 -2.17 -0.28 9.27
N ALA A 154 -3.14 -0.16 10.19
CA ALA A 154 -2.89 -0.33 11.63
C ALA A 154 -2.45 -1.77 11.95
N ILE A 155 -3.08 -2.77 11.31
CA ILE A 155 -2.66 -4.16 11.45
C ILE A 155 -1.24 -4.37 10.88
N ALA A 156 -0.94 -3.84 9.70
CA ALA A 156 0.41 -3.97 9.11
C ALA A 156 1.49 -3.33 10.00
N LEU A 157 1.20 -2.19 10.65
CA LEU A 157 2.11 -1.56 11.62
C LEU A 157 2.30 -2.44 12.86
N ALA A 158 1.21 -3.03 13.39
CA ALA A 158 1.27 -3.96 14.51
C ALA A 158 2.05 -5.25 14.16
N ASP A 159 1.81 -5.81 12.96
CA ASP A 159 2.53 -6.98 12.47
C ASP A 159 4.02 -6.71 12.34
N SER A 160 4.39 -5.54 11.76
CA SER A 160 5.80 -5.14 11.61
C SER A 160 6.52 -5.03 12.95
N ILE A 161 5.86 -4.48 13.97
CA ILE A 161 6.38 -4.43 15.34
C ILE A 161 6.51 -5.84 15.91
N ASN A 162 5.44 -6.64 15.82
CA ASN A 162 5.40 -7.97 16.42
C ASN A 162 6.39 -8.95 15.79
N GLU A 163 6.58 -8.88 14.47
CA GLU A 163 7.63 -9.62 13.77
C GLU A 163 9.04 -9.34 14.35
N SER A 164 9.34 -8.08 14.66
CA SER A 164 10.63 -7.70 15.26
C SER A 164 10.76 -8.12 16.73
N LEU A 165 9.66 -8.55 17.35
CA LEU A 165 9.57 -9.07 18.72
C LEU A 165 9.31 -10.59 18.74
N ASP A 166 9.75 -11.33 17.71
CA ASP A 166 9.59 -12.77 17.55
C ASP A 166 8.13 -13.27 17.61
N ASN A 167 7.19 -12.43 17.23
CA ASN A 167 5.75 -12.66 17.32
C ASN A 167 5.26 -13.04 18.73
N ALA A 168 5.93 -12.51 19.75
CA ALA A 168 5.66 -12.83 21.15
C ALA A 168 4.52 -12.00 21.77
N TYR A 169 3.98 -11.01 21.06
CA TYR A 169 2.95 -10.12 21.53
C TYR A 169 1.58 -10.49 20.95
N HIS A 170 0.53 -10.29 21.74
CA HIS A 170 -0.86 -10.48 21.29
C HIS A 170 -1.55 -9.13 21.08
N TYR A 171 -2.54 -9.10 20.18
CA TYR A 171 -3.29 -7.87 19.87
C TYR A 171 -4.50 -7.72 20.77
N LYS A 172 -4.70 -6.51 21.27
CA LYS A 172 -5.83 -6.14 22.12
C LYS A 172 -6.63 -5.00 21.50
N TYR A 173 -7.87 -5.29 21.12
CA TYR A 173 -8.76 -4.31 20.45
C TYR A 173 -9.73 -3.60 21.38
N ASP A 174 -10.01 -4.18 22.55
CA ASP A 174 -10.99 -3.68 23.51
C ASP A 174 -10.62 -4.06 24.94
N ARG A 175 -10.83 -3.12 25.87
CA ARG A 175 -10.58 -3.31 27.31
C ARG A 175 -11.86 -3.15 28.15
N THR A 176 -13.03 -2.89 27.53
CA THR A 176 -14.25 -2.56 28.25
C THR A 176 -14.83 -3.73 29.03
N SER A 177 -14.61 -4.96 28.56
CA SER A 177 -15.10 -6.20 29.16
C SER A 177 -14.24 -6.72 30.32
N GLU A 178 -13.04 -6.15 30.54
CA GLU A 178 -12.07 -6.69 31.47
C GLU A 178 -11.64 -5.63 32.51
N ARG A 179 -11.53 -6.05 33.79
CA ARG A 179 -10.99 -5.23 34.88
C ARG A 179 -9.64 -5.78 35.35
N VAL A 180 -8.71 -5.90 34.41
CA VAL A 180 -7.36 -6.43 34.65
C VAL A 180 -6.31 -5.39 34.27
N LYS A 181 -5.12 -5.49 34.86
CA LYS A 181 -3.99 -4.69 34.43
C LYS A 181 -3.60 -5.11 33.00
N ARG A 182 -3.05 -4.14 32.26
CA ARG A 182 -2.47 -4.40 30.93
C ARG A 182 -1.40 -5.47 31.02
N ASP A 183 -1.41 -6.41 30.08
CA ASP A 183 -0.32 -7.37 29.91
C ASP A 183 0.90 -6.67 29.27
N LYS A 184 2.10 -7.07 29.68
CA LYS A 184 3.34 -6.50 29.14
C LYS A 184 3.59 -6.88 27.69
N LYS A 185 3.11 -8.06 27.27
CA LYS A 185 3.25 -8.56 25.89
C LYS A 185 1.98 -8.30 25.08
N GLU A 186 1.48 -7.10 25.14
CA GLU A 186 0.27 -6.68 24.46
C GLU A 186 0.57 -5.50 23.52
N ILE A 187 0.01 -5.54 22.32
CA ILE A 187 -0.11 -4.38 21.42
C ILE A 187 -1.58 -4.00 21.38
N GLY A 188 -1.90 -2.84 21.99
CA GLY A 188 -3.27 -2.31 21.90
C GLY A 188 -3.51 -1.67 20.53
N ILE A 189 -4.70 -1.90 19.95
CA ILE A 189 -5.05 -1.31 18.64
C ILE A 189 -6.45 -0.71 18.73
N GLN A 190 -6.54 0.61 18.73
CA GLN A 190 -7.77 1.35 18.87
C GLN A 190 -8.18 2.04 17.58
N ALA A 191 -9.47 2.06 17.27
CA ALA A 191 -10.00 2.61 16.03
C ALA A 191 -11.03 3.72 16.31
N VAL A 192 -10.80 4.91 15.74
CA VAL A 192 -11.74 6.03 15.73
C VAL A 192 -12.35 6.19 14.33
N ARG A 193 -13.66 6.41 14.27
CA ARG A 193 -14.41 6.68 13.03
C ARG A 193 -15.14 8.00 13.16
N GLY A 194 -14.80 8.98 12.31
CA GLY A 194 -15.40 10.31 12.39
C GLY A 194 -15.19 11.18 11.17
N GLY A 195 -16.16 11.98 10.84
CA GLY A 195 -16.08 12.99 9.78
C GLY A 195 -15.53 12.46 8.46
N THR A 196 -14.58 13.20 7.91
CA THR A 196 -13.91 12.95 6.63
C THR A 196 -12.41 12.67 6.78
N ILE A 197 -11.96 12.25 7.95
CA ILE A 197 -10.54 11.93 8.23
C ILE A 197 -10.06 10.92 7.18
N VAL A 198 -9.02 11.28 6.45
CA VAL A 198 -8.49 10.43 5.37
C VAL A 198 -7.80 9.19 5.94
N GLY A 199 -6.97 9.39 6.96
CA GLY A 199 -6.29 8.36 7.73
C GLY A 199 -5.20 8.94 8.61
N GLU A 200 -5.24 8.62 9.89
CA GLU A 200 -4.19 8.94 10.86
C GLU A 200 -3.81 7.66 11.60
N HIS A 201 -2.54 7.52 11.92
CA HIS A 201 -2.00 6.40 12.68
C HIS A 201 -0.97 6.93 13.66
N ASP A 202 -1.25 6.77 14.95
CA ASP A 202 -0.34 7.06 16.05
C ASP A 202 0.19 5.74 16.59
N ILE A 203 1.50 5.54 16.57
CA ILE A 203 2.18 4.40 17.18
C ILE A 203 2.86 4.93 18.44
N ILE A 204 2.34 4.54 19.58
CA ILE A 204 2.64 5.09 20.89
C ILE A 204 3.46 4.06 21.68
N PHE A 205 4.65 4.44 22.07
CA PHE A 205 5.47 3.70 23.02
C PHE A 205 5.44 4.46 24.37
N ALA A 206 4.76 3.90 25.34
CA ALA A 206 4.54 4.52 26.65
C ALA A 206 5.45 3.88 27.70
N GLY A 207 6.49 4.58 28.10
CA GLY A 207 7.40 4.22 29.19
C GLY A 207 6.95 4.76 30.54
N GLN A 208 7.80 4.55 31.55
CA GLN A 208 7.61 5.18 32.84
C GLN A 208 8.00 6.64 32.71
N ASP A 209 7.35 7.64 32.96
CA ASP A 209 7.68 9.07 32.92
C ASP A 209 7.95 9.68 31.52
N GLU A 210 7.82 8.89 30.43
CA GLU A 210 7.96 9.39 29.08
C GLU A 210 7.08 8.63 28.07
N VAL A 211 6.78 9.28 26.95
CA VAL A 211 6.05 8.69 25.82
C VAL A 211 6.72 9.09 24.52
N ILE A 212 6.93 8.12 23.63
CA ILE A 212 7.39 8.35 22.26
C ILE A 212 6.23 8.01 21.32
N THR A 213 5.91 8.91 20.39
CA THR A 213 4.86 8.69 19.40
C THR A 213 5.37 8.92 18.00
N PHE A 214 5.20 7.91 17.14
CA PHE A 214 5.35 8.05 15.71
C PHE A 214 3.99 8.30 15.08
N ASN A 215 3.82 9.43 14.42
CA ASN A 215 2.56 9.80 13.80
C ASN A 215 2.66 9.84 12.28
N HIS A 216 1.65 9.33 11.61
CA HIS A 216 1.43 9.50 10.18
C HIS A 216 0.02 10.03 9.93
N THR A 217 -0.10 11.19 9.30
CA THR A 217 -1.37 11.80 8.89
C THR A 217 -1.45 11.90 7.37
N ALA A 218 -2.44 11.25 6.79
CA ALA A 218 -2.78 11.38 5.38
C ALA A 218 -3.79 12.51 5.18
N TYR A 219 -3.42 13.57 4.47
CA TYR A 219 -4.34 14.66 4.12
C TYR A 219 -5.14 14.39 2.84
N SER A 220 -4.64 13.51 1.97
CA SER A 220 -5.33 13.10 0.75
C SER A 220 -4.90 11.70 0.30
N ARG A 221 -5.71 11.09 -0.58
CA ARG A 221 -5.33 9.81 -1.21
C ARG A 221 -4.20 9.93 -2.22
N ALA A 222 -3.78 11.15 -2.58
CA ALA A 222 -2.66 11.37 -3.50
C ALA A 222 -1.34 10.75 -3.01
N ILE A 223 -1.18 10.52 -1.70
CA ILE A 223 0.01 9.83 -1.15
C ILE A 223 0.18 8.43 -1.74
N PHE A 224 -0.92 7.70 -1.97
CA PHE A 224 -0.87 6.37 -2.59
C PHE A 224 -0.54 6.45 -4.08
N GLY A 225 -1.06 7.46 -4.78
CA GLY A 225 -0.72 7.75 -6.17
C GLY A 225 0.77 8.10 -6.33
N LYS A 226 1.31 8.96 -5.46
CA LYS A 226 2.75 9.30 -5.45
C LYS A 226 3.61 8.07 -5.24
N GLY A 227 3.26 7.20 -4.30
CA GLY A 227 3.97 5.95 -4.08
C GLY A 227 3.90 5.00 -5.27
N ALA A 228 2.74 4.89 -5.92
CA ALA A 228 2.59 4.07 -7.13
C ALA A 228 3.44 4.60 -8.30
N VAL A 229 3.55 5.92 -8.47
CA VAL A 229 4.42 6.54 -9.48
C VAL A 229 5.90 6.28 -9.17
N GLN A 230 6.31 6.38 -7.91
CA GLN A 230 7.68 6.01 -7.51
C GLN A 230 7.96 4.53 -7.75
N ALA A 231 7.01 3.65 -7.38
CA ALA A 231 7.10 2.23 -7.65
C ALA A 231 7.22 1.93 -9.15
N ALA A 232 6.47 2.62 -10.00
CA ALA A 232 6.56 2.46 -11.46
C ALA A 232 7.94 2.86 -12.00
N LYS A 233 8.49 3.98 -11.56
CA LYS A 233 9.84 4.42 -11.93
C LYS A 233 10.92 3.46 -11.43
N PHE A 234 10.76 2.92 -10.25
CA PHE A 234 11.67 1.92 -9.68
C PHE A 234 11.62 0.59 -10.45
N LEU A 235 10.41 0.14 -10.80
CA LEU A 235 10.19 -1.19 -11.38
C LEU A 235 10.55 -1.25 -12.85
N ALA A 236 10.50 -0.11 -13.56
CA ALA A 236 10.88 -0.02 -14.97
C ALA A 236 12.34 -0.49 -15.16
N GLY A 237 12.53 -1.53 -15.97
CA GLY A 237 13.82 -2.16 -16.22
C GLY A 237 14.34 -3.12 -15.16
N LYS A 238 13.54 -3.44 -14.12
CA LYS A 238 13.86 -4.51 -13.16
C LYS A 238 13.65 -5.89 -13.80
N GLY A 239 14.47 -6.85 -13.38
CA GLY A 239 14.30 -8.25 -13.73
C GLY A 239 13.08 -8.87 -13.05
N ALA A 240 12.72 -10.10 -13.48
CA ALA A 240 11.67 -10.90 -12.85
C ALA A 240 11.88 -11.00 -11.34
N GLY A 241 10.81 -10.89 -10.58
CA GLY A 241 10.83 -10.95 -9.12
C GLY A 241 9.59 -10.34 -8.51
N MET A 242 9.38 -10.67 -7.25
CA MET A 242 8.38 -10.03 -6.41
C MET A 242 9.04 -8.90 -5.64
N TYR A 243 8.48 -7.71 -5.78
CA TYR A 243 8.95 -6.48 -5.14
C TYR A 243 7.84 -5.88 -4.27
N ASP A 244 8.23 -5.06 -3.32
CA ASP A 244 7.31 -4.27 -2.52
C ASP A 244 7.82 -2.82 -2.33
N MET A 245 7.11 -2.04 -1.53
CA MET A 245 7.50 -0.64 -1.28
C MET A 245 8.77 -0.53 -0.43
N SER A 246 9.21 -1.57 0.29
CA SER A 246 10.48 -1.53 1.02
C SER A 246 11.67 -1.52 0.05
N ASP A 247 11.55 -2.21 -1.09
CA ASP A 247 12.57 -2.18 -2.16
C ASP A 247 12.65 -0.80 -2.83
N VAL A 248 11.53 -0.07 -2.86
CA VAL A 248 11.47 1.29 -3.46
C VAL A 248 12.14 2.33 -2.59
N ILE A 249 12.02 2.19 -1.27
CA ILE A 249 12.57 3.17 -0.31
C ILE A 249 14.01 2.87 0.13
N GLY A 250 14.54 1.67 -0.14
CA GLY A 250 15.92 1.24 0.15
C GLY A 250 16.12 0.70 1.53
#